data_0c49e0989136b549b52ec353abc0a78b
#
_entry.id   0c49e0989136b549b52ec353abc0a78b
#
_cell.length_a   1.000
_cell.length_b   1.000
_cell.length_c   1.000
_cell.angle_alpha   90.00
_cell.angle_beta   90.00
_cell.angle_gamma   90.00
#
_symmetry.space_group_name_H-M   'P 1'
#
loop_
_entity.id
_entity.type
_entity.pdbx_description
1 polymer ?
#
loop_
_entity_poly.entity_id
_entity_poly.type
_entity_poly.pdbx_seq_one_letter_code
_entity_poly.pdbx_strand_id
1 'polypeptide(L)'
;KKNNPMDENQNQNQLNIELTEEIADGIYSNLAIITHSTSEFVIDFVKVMPGVPKAKVKSRILLTPQHAKRLMAALAENIQKYEAVHGAIKQTESMGLPMNFGGPTAQA
;
A
#
# COMPACT_ATOMS: atom_id res chain seq x y z
N LYS A 1 8.33 6.43 -30.72
CA LYS A 1 8.67 6.06 -30.66
C LYS A 1 9.15 5.87 -30.72
N LYS A 2 9.43 5.86 -30.60
CA LYS A 2 10.02 5.40 -30.53
C LYS A 2 10.79 5.06 -30.63
N ASN A 3 11.37 4.93 -30.72
CA ASN A 3 12.15 4.25 -30.65
C ASN A 3 13.10 4.30 -30.65
N ASN A 4 13.61 4.17 -30.49
CA ASN A 4 14.48 4.07 -30.28
C ASN A 4 15.14 3.38 -30.05
N PRO A 5 15.78 3.35 -30.61
CA PRO A 5 16.40 2.33 -30.28
C PRO A 5 17.13 2.43 -29.17
N MET A 6 17.84 3.17 -29.04
CA MET A 6 17.94 3.31 -27.88
C MET A 6 16.78 3.02 -27.45
N ASP A 7 15.99 2.99 -28.24
CA ASP A 7 14.84 2.56 -27.94
C ASP A 7 14.86 1.29 -27.37
N GLU A 8 15.78 0.43 -27.64
CA GLU A 8 15.80 -0.79 -27.06
C GLU A 8 16.05 -0.69 -25.64
N ASN A 9 16.95 0.11 -25.17
CA ASN A 9 17.15 0.29 -23.78
C ASN A 9 15.97 0.90 -23.19
N GLN A 10 15.32 1.77 -23.87
CA GLN A 10 14.14 2.33 -23.33
C GLN A 10 13.11 1.31 -23.15
N ASN A 11 13.00 0.38 -24.04
CA ASN A 11 12.02 -0.64 -23.89
C ASN A 11 12.27 -1.47 -22.69
N GLN A 12 13.50 -1.69 -22.32
CA GLN A 12 13.76 -2.43 -21.14
C GLN A 12 13.34 -1.67 -19.93
N ASN A 13 13.41 -0.35 -19.99
CA ASN A 13 13.04 0.47 -18.87
C ASN A 13 11.58 0.86 -18.87
N GLN A 14 10.93 0.68 -19.96
CA GLN A 14 9.53 1.04 -20.05
C GLN A 14 8.69 -0.18 -19.87
N LEU A 15 7.82 -0.12 -18.94
CA LEU A 15 6.92 -1.21 -18.68
C LEU A 15 5.57 -0.89 -19.24
N ASN A 16 4.96 -1.88 -19.85
CA ASN A 16 3.56 -1.74 -20.23
C ASN A 16 2.73 -2.14 -19.04
N ILE A 17 2.13 -1.17 -18.41
CA ILE A 17 1.36 -1.42 -17.21
C ILE A 17 -0.10 -1.29 -17.56
N GLU A 18 -0.84 -2.37 -17.31
CA GLU A 18 -2.23 -2.41 -17.65
C GLU A 18 -3.08 -2.37 -16.40
N LEU A 19 -4.14 -1.59 -16.44
CA LEU A 19 -5.08 -1.51 -15.34
C LEU A 19 -6.42 -2.00 -15.87
N THR A 20 -6.82 -3.19 -15.45
CA THR A 20 -8.08 -3.73 -15.90
C THR A 20 -9.24 -3.05 -15.19
N GLU A 21 -10.42 -3.19 -15.76
CA GLU A 21 -11.58 -2.54 -15.15
C GLU A 21 -11.87 -3.09 -13.79
N GLU A 22 -11.67 -4.39 -13.60
CA GLU A 22 -11.92 -4.97 -12.31
C GLU A 22 -11.01 -4.40 -11.25
N ILE A 23 -9.75 -4.27 -11.57
CA ILE A 23 -8.78 -3.78 -10.61
C ILE A 23 -8.93 -2.27 -10.40
N ALA A 24 -9.39 -1.57 -11.44
CA ALA A 24 -9.51 -0.12 -11.36
C ALA A 24 -10.52 0.32 -10.32
N ASP A 25 -11.49 -0.52 -9.98
CA ASP A 25 -12.45 -0.16 -8.95
C ASP A 25 -11.78 0.02 -7.59
N GLY A 26 -10.69 -0.64 -7.39
CA GLY A 26 -9.97 -0.49 -6.14
C GLY A 26 -10.56 -1.29 -5.00
N ILE A 27 -9.83 -1.35 -3.91
CA ILE A 27 -10.26 -2.04 -2.72
C ILE A 27 -10.05 -1.09 -1.55
N TYR A 28 -11.10 -0.84 -0.80
CA TYR A 28 -11.00 0.04 0.35
C TYR A 28 -10.34 -0.66 1.52
N SER A 29 -9.42 0.01 2.18
CA SER A 29 -8.76 -0.55 3.35
C SER A 29 -8.50 0.57 4.34
N ASN A 30 -8.72 0.30 5.61
CA ASN A 30 -8.41 1.29 6.64
C ASN A 30 -7.51 0.71 7.74
N LEU A 31 -6.91 -0.44 7.48
CA LEU A 31 -5.97 -1.04 8.41
C LEU A 31 -5.04 -1.93 7.63
N ALA A 32 -3.79 -1.93 7.99
CA ALA A 32 -2.83 -2.85 7.36
C ALA A 32 -2.07 -3.58 8.43
N ILE A 33 -1.93 -4.89 8.25
CA ILE A 33 -1.13 -5.71 9.14
C ILE A 33 0.07 -6.16 8.35
N ILE A 34 1.25 -5.89 8.89
CA ILE A 34 2.48 -6.13 8.15
C ILE A 34 3.34 -7.12 8.90
N THR A 35 3.74 -8.17 8.20
CA THR A 35 4.66 -9.15 8.75
C THR A 35 5.78 -9.36 7.75
N HIS A 36 6.84 -10.01 8.18
CA HIS A 36 7.95 -10.23 7.27
C HIS A 36 8.75 -11.45 7.66
N SER A 37 9.47 -11.95 6.70
CA SER A 37 10.49 -12.97 6.91
C SER A 37 11.78 -12.40 6.33
N THR A 38 12.79 -13.22 6.21
CA THR A 38 14.04 -12.76 5.61
C THR A 38 13.89 -12.55 4.11
N SER A 39 12.87 -13.14 3.52
CA SER A 39 12.72 -13.09 2.06
C SER A 39 11.67 -12.13 1.57
N GLU A 40 10.68 -11.83 2.37
CA GLU A 40 9.58 -11.05 1.84
C GLU A 40 8.80 -10.38 2.95
N PHE A 41 8.09 -9.33 2.57
CA PHE A 41 7.15 -8.66 3.44
C PHE A 41 5.74 -9.00 2.98
N VAL A 42 4.84 -9.14 3.93
CA VAL A 42 3.45 -9.43 3.64
C VAL A 42 2.61 -8.30 4.21
N ILE A 43 1.80 -7.68 3.37
CA ILE A 43 0.91 -6.62 3.83
C ILE A 43 -0.52 -7.10 3.61
N ASP A 44 -1.26 -7.22 4.71
CA ASP A 44 -2.67 -7.60 4.65
C ASP A 44 -3.49 -6.34 4.83
N PHE A 45 -4.22 -5.99 3.79
CA PHE A 45 -5.08 -4.82 3.83
C PHE A 45 -6.45 -5.23 4.31
N VAL A 46 -6.94 -4.57 5.35
CA VAL A 46 -8.12 -4.97 6.07
C VAL A 46 -9.13 -3.84 6.05
N LYS A 47 -10.39 -4.21 5.97
CA LYS A 47 -11.48 -3.25 6.08
C LYS A 47 -12.18 -3.50 7.40
N VAL A 48 -12.13 -2.50 8.27
CA VAL A 48 -12.79 -2.57 9.56
C VAL A 48 -14.00 -1.67 9.51
N MET A 49 -15.16 -2.21 9.86
CA MET A 49 -16.39 -1.45 9.83
C MET A 49 -17.06 -1.51 11.19
N PRO A 50 -17.58 -0.38 11.67
CA PRO A 50 -18.28 -0.35 12.96
C PRO A 50 -19.47 -1.28 12.89
N GLY A 51 -19.71 -2.00 13.98
CA GLY A 51 -20.85 -2.87 14.05
C GLY A 51 -20.70 -4.22 13.40
N VAL A 52 -19.59 -4.41 12.69
CA VAL A 52 -19.33 -5.70 12.06
C VAL A 52 -18.37 -6.45 12.97
N PRO A 53 -18.75 -7.62 13.46
CA PRO A 53 -17.94 -8.29 14.48
C PRO A 53 -16.60 -8.82 13.98
N LYS A 54 -16.47 -9.03 12.68
CA LYS A 54 -15.22 -9.54 12.17
C LYS A 54 -14.73 -8.65 11.04
N ALA A 55 -13.45 -8.27 11.12
CA ALA A 55 -12.83 -7.58 10.02
C ALA A 55 -12.20 -8.62 9.11
N LYS A 56 -12.24 -8.35 7.83
CA LYS A 56 -11.71 -9.30 6.85
C LYS A 56 -10.53 -8.71 6.13
N VAL A 57 -9.57 -9.57 5.83
CA VAL A 57 -8.48 -9.19 4.96
C VAL A 57 -9.05 -9.12 3.56
N LYS A 58 -8.93 -7.96 2.95
CA LYS A 58 -9.46 -7.76 1.61
C LYS A 58 -8.42 -8.07 0.55
N SER A 59 -7.15 -7.95 0.89
CA SER A 59 -6.09 -8.19 -0.08
C SER A 59 -4.80 -8.44 0.65
N ARG A 60 -4.05 -9.40 0.19
CA ARG A 60 -2.73 -9.70 0.77
C ARG A 60 -1.71 -9.48 -0.34
N ILE A 61 -0.73 -8.65 -0.08
CA ILE A 61 0.30 -8.32 -1.05
C ILE A 61 1.66 -8.75 -0.50
N LEU A 62 2.40 -9.46 -1.31
CA LEU A 62 3.73 -9.88 -0.93
C LEU A 62 4.74 -9.01 -1.66
N LEU A 63 5.74 -8.55 -0.95
CA LEU A 63 6.73 -7.65 -1.50
C LEU A 63 8.13 -8.18 -1.22
N THR A 64 9.05 -7.95 -2.15
CA THR A 64 10.45 -8.16 -1.81
C THR A 64 10.88 -7.09 -0.82
N PRO A 65 11.89 -7.35 -0.02
CA PRO A 65 12.35 -6.33 0.92
C PRO A 65 12.76 -5.03 0.23
N GLN A 66 13.38 -5.12 -0.92
CA GLN A 66 13.79 -3.93 -1.64
C GLN A 66 12.59 -3.12 -2.09
N HIS A 67 11.56 -3.80 -2.56
CA HIS A 67 10.36 -3.10 -2.99
C HIS A 67 9.62 -2.50 -1.80
N ALA A 68 9.62 -3.19 -0.67
CA ALA A 68 8.96 -2.66 0.52
C ALA A 68 9.61 -1.35 0.93
N LYS A 69 10.93 -1.29 0.85
CA LYS A 69 11.64 -0.08 1.23
C LYS A 69 11.33 1.06 0.26
N ARG A 70 11.29 0.76 -1.02
CA ARG A 70 10.97 1.78 -2.02
C ARG A 70 9.52 2.25 -1.89
N LEU A 71 8.62 1.32 -1.57
CA LEU A 71 7.23 1.67 -1.38
C LEU A 71 7.07 2.63 -0.20
N MET A 72 7.79 2.36 0.89
CA MET A 72 7.72 3.24 2.04
C MET A 72 8.17 4.64 1.67
N ALA A 73 9.28 4.74 0.95
CA ALA A 73 9.79 6.05 0.57
C ALA A 73 8.83 6.77 -0.36
N ALA A 74 8.25 6.05 -1.31
CA ALA A 74 7.32 6.66 -2.24
C ALA A 74 6.05 7.12 -1.55
N LEU A 75 5.56 6.32 -0.61
CA LEU A 75 4.35 6.69 0.12
C LEU A 75 4.62 7.92 0.98
N ALA A 76 5.78 7.96 1.62
CA ALA A 76 6.13 9.11 2.45
C ALA A 76 6.19 10.38 1.61
N GLU A 77 6.73 10.27 0.42
CA GLU A 77 6.83 11.43 -0.45
C GLU A 77 5.45 11.90 -0.88
N ASN A 78 4.56 10.99 -1.18
CA ASN A 78 3.21 11.35 -1.57
C ASN A 78 2.44 11.97 -0.42
N ILE A 79 2.66 11.47 0.79
CA ILE A 79 2.01 12.06 1.96
C ILE A 79 2.49 13.50 2.13
N GLN A 80 3.78 13.74 1.94
CA GLN A 80 4.30 15.09 2.06
C GLN A 80 3.66 16.02 1.04
N LYS A 81 3.50 15.56 -0.19
CA LYS A 81 2.88 16.38 -1.21
C LYS A 81 1.44 16.68 -0.86
N TYR A 82 0.73 15.68 -0.35
CA TYR A 82 -0.64 15.87 0.04
C TYR A 82 -0.74 16.93 1.14
N GLU A 83 0.12 16.79 2.14
CA GLU A 83 0.06 17.70 3.28
C GLU A 83 0.47 19.13 2.91
N ALA A 84 1.31 19.27 1.92
CA ALA A 84 1.70 20.60 1.47
C ALA A 84 0.52 21.35 0.87
N VAL A 85 -0.43 20.63 0.28
CA VAL A 85 -1.57 21.25 -0.37
C VAL A 85 -2.76 21.33 0.57
N HIS A 86 -2.99 20.28 1.36
CA HIS A 86 -4.22 20.14 2.12
C HIS A 86 -4.04 20.28 3.63
N GLY A 87 -2.81 20.46 4.08
CA GLY A 87 -2.55 20.54 5.51
C GLY A 87 -2.23 19.18 6.11
N ALA A 88 -1.77 19.20 7.33
CA ALA A 88 -1.32 17.97 7.98
C ALA A 88 -2.47 17.00 8.15
N ILE A 89 -2.17 15.74 7.93
CA ILE A 89 -3.14 14.68 8.12
C ILE A 89 -3.25 14.45 9.62
N LYS A 90 -4.46 14.52 10.15
CA LYS A 90 -4.66 14.30 11.55
C LYS A 90 -4.81 12.84 11.83
N GLN A 91 -4.05 12.34 12.78
CA GLN A 91 -4.14 10.98 13.18
C GLN A 91 -4.99 10.90 14.41
N THR A 92 -6.20 10.35 14.25
CA THR A 92 -7.11 10.26 15.37
C THR A 92 -7.18 8.80 15.77
N GLU A 93 -7.69 8.56 16.96
CA GLU A 93 -7.87 7.21 17.38
C GLU A 93 -9.12 6.65 16.90
N SER A 94 -9.70 7.14 15.99
CA SER A 94 -11.01 6.88 15.59
C SER A 94 -11.40 5.47 15.45
N MET A 95 -12.67 5.22 15.42
CA MET A 95 -13.30 3.95 15.15
C MET A 95 -13.10 2.92 16.23
N GLY A 96 -12.62 3.33 17.38
CA GLY A 96 -12.48 2.40 18.45
C GLY A 96 -11.52 1.27 18.17
N LEU A 97 -10.64 1.44 17.24
CA LEU A 97 -9.69 0.40 16.93
C LEU A 97 -8.68 0.29 18.05
N PRO A 98 -8.36 -0.94 18.46
CA PRO A 98 -7.32 -1.08 19.47
C PRO A 98 -5.98 -0.72 18.86
N MET A 99 -5.11 -0.21 19.70
CA MET A 99 -3.79 0.15 19.23
C MET A 99 -2.93 -1.07 19.03
N ASN A 100 -3.31 -2.17 19.58
CA ASN A 100 -2.53 -3.38 19.47
C ASN A 100 -3.45 -4.51 19.14
N PHE A 101 -3.26 -5.13 18.00
CA PHE A 101 -4.14 -6.19 17.56
C PHE A 101 -3.64 -7.55 17.95
N GLY A 102 -2.70 -7.61 18.87
CA GLY A 102 -2.20 -8.89 19.27
C GLY A 102 -1.14 -9.42 18.37
N GLY A 103 -1.01 -8.90 17.23
CA GLY A 103 0.06 -9.27 16.35
C GLY A 103 1.19 -8.30 16.54
N PRO A 104 2.40 -8.75 16.32
CA PRO A 104 3.53 -7.86 16.56
C PRO A 104 3.64 -6.76 15.55
N THR A 105 2.96 -6.83 14.45
CA THR A 105 3.20 -5.84 13.41
C THR A 105 1.94 -5.25 12.87
N ALA A 106 0.94 -5.12 13.69
CA ALA A 106 -0.28 -4.48 13.24
C ALA A 106 -0.02 -2.99 13.07
N GLN A 107 -0.46 -2.48 11.96
CA GLN A 107 -0.28 -1.08 11.66
C GLN A 107 -1.60 -0.54 11.14
N ALA A 108 -1.88 0.68 11.43
CA ALA A 108 -3.12 1.28 10.97
C ALA A 108 -2.86 2.54 10.18
#